data_16162f6e58943aba391cf27339ab9677
#
_entry.id   16162f6e58943aba391cf27339ab9677
#
_cell.length_a   1.000
_cell.length_b   1.000
_cell.length_c   1.000
_cell.angle_alpha   90.00
_cell.angle_beta   90.00
_cell.angle_gamma   90.00
#
_symmetry.space_group_name_H-M   'P 1'
#
loop_
_entity.id
_entity.type
_entity.pdbx_description
1 polymer ?
#
loop_
_entity_poly.entity_id
_entity_poly.type
_entity_poly.pdbx_seq_one_letter_code
_entity_poly.pdbx_strand_id
1 'polypeptide(L)'
;DEVINDTLEMCDGLLLPGGNRVMASGLRVVDYFYNKKKPILGICLGMQTLAMYSVNKDREESKRIIKVIDNGVNHWPIELLRDNNDALAHKLNVIKDTKLFNLLGKEEIMVNSVHRCTITEVGNDFKISAYSEDGLIEGIECSLNDKYIVGVQFHPEVLLQYKVIFEKFIKRCK
;
A
#
# COMPACT_ATOMS: atom_id res chain seq x y z
N ASP A 1 14.86 -14.93 -17.16
CA ASP A 1 13.80 -13.89 -17.23
C ASP A 1 12.54 -14.39 -17.95
N GLU A 2 12.62 -15.26 -18.96
CA GLU A 2 11.47 -15.79 -19.72
C GLU A 2 10.52 -16.61 -18.83
N VAL A 3 11.04 -17.53 -18.03
CA VAL A 3 10.26 -18.36 -17.10
C VAL A 3 9.51 -17.54 -16.03
N ILE A 4 10.10 -16.42 -15.59
CA ILE A 4 9.45 -15.52 -14.63
C ILE A 4 8.27 -14.81 -15.31
N ASN A 5 8.42 -14.35 -16.54
CA ASN A 5 7.38 -13.67 -17.26
C ASN A 5 6.18 -14.59 -17.54
N ASP A 6 6.43 -15.85 -17.94
CA ASP A 6 5.37 -16.84 -18.15
C ASP A 6 4.57 -17.09 -16.87
N THR A 7 5.24 -17.17 -15.72
CA THR A 7 4.58 -17.34 -14.42
C THR A 7 3.75 -16.11 -14.06
N LEU A 8 4.26 -14.89 -14.28
CA LEU A 8 3.53 -13.65 -14.00
C LEU A 8 2.33 -13.47 -14.94
N GLU A 9 2.40 -13.99 -16.16
CA GLU A 9 1.30 -13.92 -17.13
C GLU A 9 0.07 -14.72 -16.67
N MET A 10 0.30 -15.85 -15.98
CA MET A 10 -0.76 -16.69 -15.41
C MET A 10 -1.47 -16.07 -14.20
N CYS A 11 -0.92 -15.00 -13.61
CA CYS A 11 -1.48 -14.35 -12.44
C CYS A 11 -2.44 -13.21 -12.86
N ASP A 12 -3.62 -13.16 -12.28
CA ASP A 12 -4.64 -12.14 -12.57
C ASP A 12 -4.49 -10.86 -11.75
N GLY A 13 -3.65 -10.86 -10.72
CA GLY A 13 -3.37 -9.71 -9.86
C GLY A 13 -2.16 -9.95 -8.98
N LEU A 14 -1.66 -8.86 -8.36
CA LEU A 14 -0.49 -8.87 -7.48
C LEU A 14 -0.86 -8.40 -6.08
N LEU A 15 -0.66 -9.27 -5.08
CA LEU A 15 -0.66 -8.88 -3.67
C LEU A 15 0.78 -8.75 -3.18
N LEU A 16 1.14 -7.54 -2.73
CA LEU A 16 2.42 -7.25 -2.09
C LEU A 16 2.23 -7.20 -0.58
N PRO A 17 2.74 -8.17 0.18
CA PRO A 17 2.55 -8.21 1.63
C PRO A 17 3.47 -7.23 2.36
N GLY A 18 3.31 -7.16 3.69
CA GLY A 18 4.25 -6.52 4.60
C GLY A 18 5.63 -7.18 4.59
N GLY A 19 6.62 -6.48 5.14
CA GLY A 19 8.01 -6.96 5.21
C GLY A 19 8.97 -5.88 5.70
N ASN A 20 10.27 -6.14 5.55
CA ASN A 20 11.30 -5.28 6.13
C ASN A 20 12.09 -4.43 5.13
N ARG A 21 12.09 -4.79 3.84
CA ARG A 21 12.94 -4.12 2.84
C ARG A 21 12.34 -4.21 1.44
N VAL A 22 12.32 -3.07 0.76
CA VAL A 22 11.99 -3.02 -0.68
C VAL A 22 13.11 -3.69 -1.48
N MET A 23 12.75 -4.64 -2.33
CA MET A 23 13.65 -5.41 -3.17
C MET A 23 13.52 -4.97 -4.64
N ALA A 24 14.65 -4.97 -5.37
CA ALA A 24 14.64 -4.67 -6.81
C ALA A 24 13.76 -5.65 -7.62
N SER A 25 13.70 -6.91 -7.20
CA SER A 25 12.77 -7.89 -7.78
C SER A 25 11.31 -7.50 -7.59
N GLY A 26 10.94 -6.98 -6.41
CA GLY A 26 9.59 -6.46 -6.15
C GLY A 26 9.21 -5.32 -7.09
N LEU A 27 10.14 -4.38 -7.32
CA LEU A 27 9.90 -3.27 -8.26
C LEU A 27 9.69 -3.75 -9.70
N ARG A 28 10.45 -4.77 -10.16
CA ARG A 28 10.26 -5.37 -11.49
C ARG A 28 8.91 -6.09 -11.63
N VAL A 29 8.47 -6.78 -10.59
CA VAL A 29 7.14 -7.43 -10.58
C VAL A 29 6.04 -6.37 -10.61
N VAL A 30 6.16 -5.28 -9.83
CA VAL A 30 5.22 -4.15 -9.88
C VAL A 30 5.16 -3.56 -11.29
N ASP A 31 6.32 -3.34 -11.93
CA ASP A 31 6.39 -2.81 -13.30
C ASP A 31 5.62 -3.69 -14.30
N TYR A 32 5.80 -5.01 -14.22
CA TYR A 32 5.06 -5.94 -15.07
C TYR A 32 3.53 -5.79 -14.91
N PHE A 33 3.02 -5.86 -13.67
CA PHE A 33 1.58 -5.77 -13.41
C PHE A 33 1.01 -4.38 -13.72
N TYR A 34 1.79 -3.33 -13.47
CA TYR A 34 1.43 -1.96 -13.82
C TYR A 34 1.24 -1.79 -15.33
N ASN A 35 2.20 -2.27 -16.14
CA ASN A 35 2.15 -2.17 -17.60
C ASN A 35 1.07 -3.06 -18.21
N LYS A 36 0.81 -4.23 -17.63
CA LYS A 36 -0.29 -5.13 -18.03
C LYS A 36 -1.67 -4.68 -17.51
N LYS A 37 -1.73 -3.57 -16.77
CA LYS A 37 -2.98 -3.03 -16.16
C LYS A 37 -3.69 -4.03 -15.24
N LYS A 38 -2.97 -5.01 -14.72
CA LYS A 38 -3.48 -5.98 -13.78
C LYS A 38 -3.60 -5.34 -12.38
N PRO A 39 -4.60 -5.72 -11.57
CA PRO A 39 -4.81 -5.13 -10.24
C PRO A 39 -3.64 -5.41 -9.29
N ILE A 40 -3.32 -4.42 -8.46
CA ILE A 40 -2.28 -4.53 -7.42
C ILE A 40 -2.83 -4.04 -6.09
N LEU A 41 -2.61 -4.84 -5.03
CA LEU A 41 -2.84 -4.45 -3.64
C LEU A 41 -1.52 -4.48 -2.88
N GLY A 42 -1.09 -3.36 -2.31
CA GLY A 42 0.11 -3.26 -1.47
C GLY A 42 -0.23 -3.05 0.00
N ILE A 43 0.35 -3.86 0.90
CA ILE A 43 0.15 -3.80 2.35
C ILE A 43 1.49 -3.47 3.01
N CYS A 44 1.53 -2.45 3.86
CA CYS A 44 2.71 -2.03 4.62
C CYS A 44 3.94 -1.81 3.71
N LEU A 45 4.93 -2.70 3.72
CA LEU A 45 6.05 -2.66 2.78
C LEU A 45 5.59 -2.70 1.32
N GLY A 46 4.49 -3.39 1.03
CA GLY A 46 3.90 -3.42 -0.31
C GLY A 46 3.45 -2.04 -0.79
N MET A 47 2.83 -1.23 0.08
CA MET A 47 2.51 0.17 -0.22
C MET A 47 3.78 0.98 -0.47
N GLN A 48 4.81 0.82 0.36
CA GLN A 48 6.10 1.51 0.20
C GLN A 48 6.80 1.10 -1.11
N THR A 49 6.67 -0.17 -1.53
CA THR A 49 7.18 -0.66 -2.82
C THR A 49 6.46 0.00 -4.00
N LEU A 50 5.13 0.12 -3.92
CA LEU A 50 4.32 0.84 -4.92
C LEU A 50 4.72 2.32 -5.02
N ALA A 51 4.91 2.99 -3.89
CA ALA A 51 5.35 4.38 -3.86
C ALA A 51 6.75 4.54 -4.47
N MET A 52 7.72 3.69 -4.09
CA MET A 52 9.06 3.67 -4.66
C MET A 52 9.03 3.46 -6.19
N TYR A 53 8.20 2.52 -6.66
CA TYR A 53 8.00 2.31 -8.09
C TYR A 53 7.42 3.57 -8.75
N SER A 54 6.34 4.14 -8.21
CA SER A 54 5.65 5.29 -8.80
C SER A 54 6.54 6.50 -8.99
N VAL A 55 7.46 6.76 -8.06
CA VAL A 55 8.39 7.90 -8.12
C VAL A 55 9.57 7.63 -9.06
N ASN A 56 10.01 6.37 -9.17
CA ASN A 56 11.27 6.06 -9.84
C ASN A 56 11.12 5.44 -11.24
N LYS A 57 9.92 5.00 -11.65
CA LYS A 57 9.71 4.30 -12.93
C LYS A 57 10.15 5.08 -14.18
N ASP A 58 10.09 6.42 -14.12
CA ASP A 58 10.42 7.31 -15.24
C ASP A 58 11.70 8.15 -14.95
N ARG A 59 12.53 7.77 -13.97
CA ARG A 59 13.74 8.50 -13.57
C ARG A 59 15.00 7.76 -14.01
N GLU A 60 15.98 8.51 -14.48
CA GLU A 60 17.33 7.99 -14.73
C GLU A 60 18.05 7.69 -13.41
N GLU A 61 17.92 8.57 -12.41
CA GLU A 61 18.50 8.39 -11.09
C GLU A 61 17.41 8.07 -10.04
N SER A 62 17.63 7.00 -9.27
CA SER A 62 16.69 6.57 -8.23
C SER A 62 16.63 7.55 -7.07
N LYS A 63 15.43 7.99 -6.72
CA LYS A 63 15.16 8.82 -5.54
C LYS A 63 14.73 7.98 -4.35
N ARG A 64 15.37 8.18 -3.20
CA ARG A 64 14.93 7.56 -1.94
C ARG A 64 13.79 8.36 -1.34
N ILE A 65 12.64 7.71 -1.14
CA ILE A 65 11.44 8.33 -0.57
C ILE A 65 10.97 7.70 0.75
N ILE A 66 11.65 6.66 1.21
CA ILE A 66 11.35 6.00 2.48
C ILE A 66 12.26 6.59 3.55
N LYS A 67 11.65 7.06 4.64
CA LYS A 67 12.34 7.59 5.83
C LYS A 67 11.88 6.88 7.10
N VAL A 68 12.74 6.87 8.12
CA VAL A 68 12.40 6.40 9.47
C VAL A 68 11.49 7.44 10.13
N ILE A 69 10.49 6.97 10.87
CA ILE A 69 9.62 7.80 11.71
C ILE A 69 10.38 8.09 13.02
N ASP A 70 10.56 9.35 13.35
CA ASP A 70 11.35 9.83 14.49
C ASP A 70 10.50 10.53 15.55
N ASN A 71 9.26 10.87 15.23
CA ASN A 71 8.31 11.52 16.14
C ASN A 71 6.86 11.24 15.71
N GLY A 72 5.88 11.70 16.51
CA GLY A 72 4.45 11.57 16.23
C GLY A 72 3.77 10.45 17.01
N VAL A 73 2.73 9.89 16.41
CA VAL A 73 1.98 8.75 16.94
C VAL A 73 2.85 7.49 16.98
N ASN A 74 2.60 6.61 17.92
CA ASN A 74 3.32 5.33 17.98
C ASN A 74 2.84 4.37 16.88
N HIS A 75 3.60 4.33 15.78
CA HIS A 75 3.35 3.43 14.65
C HIS A 75 3.91 2.01 14.84
N TRP A 76 4.53 1.75 16.00
CA TRP A 76 5.04 0.43 16.37
C TRP A 76 4.68 0.11 17.84
N PRO A 77 3.40 0.02 18.20
CA PRO A 77 2.95 -0.22 19.57
C PRO A 77 3.14 -1.70 19.98
N ILE A 78 4.39 -2.12 20.14
CA ILE A 78 4.75 -3.53 20.36
C ILE A 78 4.06 -4.16 21.57
N GLU A 79 3.85 -3.37 22.63
CA GLU A 79 3.17 -3.83 23.85
C GLU A 79 1.69 -4.12 23.59
N LEU A 80 1.05 -3.28 22.81
CA LEU A 80 -0.36 -3.45 22.42
C LEU A 80 -0.55 -4.69 21.52
N LEU A 81 0.42 -4.96 20.65
CA LEU A 81 0.37 -6.04 19.66
C LEU A 81 0.76 -7.41 20.23
N ARG A 82 1.44 -7.46 21.39
CA ARG A 82 1.82 -8.73 22.04
C ARG A 82 0.62 -9.59 22.43
N ASP A 83 -0.42 -8.93 22.92
CA ASP A 83 -1.58 -9.59 23.49
C ASP A 83 -2.77 -9.61 22.53
N ASN A 84 -2.72 -8.78 21.47
CA ASN A 84 -3.83 -8.62 20.53
C ASN A 84 -3.34 -8.16 19.14
N ASN A 85 -3.23 -9.09 18.19
CA ASN A 85 -2.76 -8.81 16.83
C ASN A 85 -3.69 -7.88 16.02
N ASP A 86 -4.95 -7.73 16.42
CA ASP A 86 -5.94 -6.85 15.79
C ASP A 86 -6.18 -5.54 16.56
N ALA A 87 -5.32 -5.24 17.53
CA ALA A 87 -5.41 -4.00 18.30
C ALA A 87 -5.28 -2.77 17.39
N LEU A 88 -6.19 -1.82 17.58
CA LEU A 88 -6.20 -0.56 16.85
C LEU A 88 -5.21 0.43 17.51
N ALA A 89 -4.35 1.03 16.70
CA ALA A 89 -3.25 1.86 17.18
C ALA A 89 -3.53 3.36 17.05
N HIS A 90 -4.04 3.81 15.90
CA HIS A 90 -4.26 5.23 15.64
C HIS A 90 -5.38 5.46 14.63
N LYS A 91 -5.77 6.73 14.51
CA LYS A 91 -6.75 7.20 13.55
C LYS A 91 -6.14 7.39 12.17
N LEU A 92 -6.90 7.01 11.15
CA LEU A 92 -6.60 7.25 9.75
C LEU A 92 -7.67 8.16 9.14
N ASN A 93 -7.23 9.25 8.50
CA ASN A 93 -8.08 10.16 7.75
C ASN A 93 -8.06 9.76 6.27
N VAL A 94 -9.20 9.30 5.76
CA VAL A 94 -9.37 8.81 4.39
C VAL A 94 -9.90 9.94 3.51
N ILE A 95 -9.24 10.18 2.39
CA ILE A 95 -9.57 11.27 1.46
C ILE A 95 -10.78 10.88 0.60
N LYS A 96 -11.78 11.78 0.53
CA LYS A 96 -12.95 11.62 -0.37
C LYS A 96 -12.52 11.46 -1.83
N ASP A 97 -13.37 10.83 -2.62
CA ASP A 97 -13.17 10.61 -4.06
C ASP A 97 -11.94 9.75 -4.39
N THR A 98 -11.55 8.90 -3.43
CA THR A 98 -10.52 7.89 -3.60
C THR A 98 -11.11 6.48 -3.69
N LYS A 99 -10.36 5.53 -4.28
CA LYS A 99 -10.74 4.12 -4.29
C LYS A 99 -10.88 3.59 -2.86
N LEU A 100 -9.96 4.01 -1.96
CA LEU A 100 -9.99 3.62 -0.56
C LEU A 100 -11.25 4.13 0.16
N PHE A 101 -11.63 5.40 -0.06
CA PHE A 101 -12.88 5.94 0.49
C PHE A 101 -14.10 5.18 -0.02
N ASN A 102 -14.15 4.89 -1.32
CA ASN A 102 -15.25 4.13 -1.92
C ASN A 102 -15.35 2.68 -1.40
N LEU A 103 -14.25 2.11 -0.89
CA LEU A 103 -14.25 0.79 -0.25
C LEU A 103 -14.77 0.85 1.18
N LEU A 104 -14.35 1.86 1.95
CA LEU A 104 -14.58 1.93 3.39
C LEU A 104 -15.83 2.73 3.77
N GLY A 105 -16.24 3.69 2.94
CA GLY A 105 -17.41 4.54 3.15
C GLY A 105 -17.31 5.50 4.34
N LYS A 106 -16.10 5.76 4.83
CA LYS A 106 -15.82 6.57 6.02
C LYS A 106 -14.63 7.47 5.80
N GLU A 107 -14.69 8.70 6.33
CA GLU A 107 -13.59 9.67 6.32
C GLU A 107 -12.58 9.42 7.45
N GLU A 108 -13.02 8.83 8.55
CA GLU A 108 -12.17 8.48 9.69
C GLU A 108 -12.36 7.02 10.06
N ILE A 109 -11.25 6.31 10.24
CA ILE A 109 -11.21 4.92 10.70
C ILE A 109 -10.09 4.73 11.72
N MET A 110 -10.21 3.70 12.54
CA MET A 110 -9.13 3.25 13.43
C MET A 110 -8.41 2.06 12.80
N VAL A 111 -7.08 2.08 12.78
CA VAL A 111 -6.26 1.03 12.17
C VAL A 111 -5.20 0.50 13.14
N ASN A 112 -4.72 -0.71 12.89
CA ASN A 112 -3.50 -1.21 13.51
C ASN A 112 -2.26 -0.56 12.87
N SER A 113 -1.11 -0.71 13.51
CA SER A 113 0.13 -0.14 12.97
C SER A 113 1.33 -0.96 13.40
N VAL A 114 2.14 -1.39 12.42
CA VAL A 114 3.37 -2.17 12.64
C VAL A 114 4.44 -1.71 11.65
N HIS A 115 4.82 -0.43 11.72
CA HIS A 115 5.86 0.09 10.83
C HIS A 115 6.72 1.18 11.48
N ARG A 116 8.00 1.22 11.10
CA ARG A 116 8.98 2.21 11.55
C ARG A 116 9.39 3.19 10.46
N CYS A 117 8.86 2.99 9.27
CA CYS A 117 9.16 3.83 8.11
C CYS A 117 7.89 4.33 7.47
N THR A 118 7.97 5.51 6.88
CA THR A 118 6.93 6.14 6.07
C THR A 118 7.50 6.53 4.72
N ILE A 119 6.62 6.83 3.76
CA ILE A 119 6.96 7.42 2.48
C ILE A 119 6.78 8.94 2.54
N THR A 120 7.54 9.67 1.73
CA THR A 120 7.50 11.14 1.70
C THR A 120 6.70 11.71 0.54
N GLU A 121 6.51 10.93 -0.53
CA GLU A 121 5.82 11.35 -1.75
C GLU A 121 5.37 10.15 -2.59
N VAL A 122 4.57 10.42 -3.61
CA VAL A 122 4.19 9.49 -4.68
C VAL A 122 4.46 10.10 -6.04
N GLY A 123 4.59 9.27 -7.08
CA GLY A 123 4.77 9.72 -8.47
C GLY A 123 3.47 10.25 -9.09
N ASN A 124 3.58 10.89 -10.25
CA ASN A 124 2.49 11.62 -10.92
C ASN A 124 1.23 10.78 -11.23
N ASP A 125 1.40 9.47 -11.47
CA ASP A 125 0.29 8.55 -11.75
C ASP A 125 -0.39 8.03 -10.47
N PHE A 126 0.08 8.48 -9.31
CA PHE A 126 -0.46 8.09 -8.02
C PHE A 126 -0.96 9.29 -7.25
N LYS A 127 -1.91 9.08 -6.38
CA LYS A 127 -2.38 10.06 -5.40
C LYS A 127 -2.42 9.45 -4.01
N ILE A 128 -2.36 10.31 -3.01
CA ILE A 128 -2.53 9.92 -1.62
C ILE A 128 -4.02 9.70 -1.37
N SER A 129 -4.37 8.64 -0.68
CA SER A 129 -5.75 8.27 -0.34
C SER A 129 -6.03 8.31 1.16
N ALA A 130 -5.00 8.35 2.00
CA ALA A 130 -5.18 8.50 3.45
C ALA A 130 -3.92 9.03 4.14
N TYR A 131 -4.13 9.71 5.28
CA TYR A 131 -3.11 10.16 6.21
C TYR A 131 -3.44 9.70 7.63
N SER A 132 -2.41 9.38 8.42
CA SER A 132 -2.55 9.27 9.87
C SER A 132 -2.85 10.62 10.52
N GLU A 133 -3.25 10.63 11.78
CA GLU A 133 -3.54 11.86 12.53
C GLU A 133 -2.31 12.77 12.73
N ASP A 134 -1.11 12.24 12.66
CA ASP A 134 0.17 12.98 12.66
C ASP A 134 0.68 13.34 11.25
N GLY A 135 -0.14 13.11 10.22
CA GLY A 135 0.10 13.58 8.85
C GLY A 135 1.00 12.68 8.00
N LEU A 136 1.31 11.46 8.45
CA LEU A 136 2.07 10.52 7.63
C LEU A 136 1.18 9.92 6.53
N ILE A 137 1.77 9.63 5.38
CA ILE A 137 1.07 8.99 4.26
C ILE A 137 0.83 7.51 4.59
N GLU A 138 -0.43 7.13 4.67
CA GLU A 138 -0.88 5.79 5.07
C GLU A 138 -1.78 5.10 4.03
N GLY A 139 -2.12 5.80 2.97
CA GLY A 139 -2.85 5.25 1.84
C GLY A 139 -2.45 5.91 0.54
N ILE A 140 -2.28 5.10 -0.51
CA ILE A 140 -1.99 5.57 -1.86
C ILE A 140 -2.79 4.78 -2.89
N GLU A 141 -3.02 5.36 -4.06
CA GLU A 141 -3.68 4.67 -5.16
C GLU A 141 -3.24 5.22 -6.52
N CYS A 142 -3.31 4.40 -7.55
CA CYS A 142 -3.12 4.88 -8.92
C CYS A 142 -4.30 5.79 -9.33
N SER A 143 -3.99 6.97 -9.86
CA SER A 143 -4.98 7.96 -10.32
C SER A 143 -5.57 7.62 -11.70
N LEU A 144 -4.91 6.76 -12.48
CA LEU A 144 -5.37 6.34 -13.79
C LEU A 144 -6.61 5.43 -13.67
N ASN A 145 -7.64 5.71 -14.45
CA ASN A 145 -8.95 5.02 -14.37
C ASN A 145 -8.90 3.57 -14.82
N ASP A 146 -7.98 3.23 -15.71
CA ASP A 146 -7.82 1.88 -16.27
C ASP A 146 -6.95 0.95 -15.41
N LYS A 147 -6.48 1.45 -14.23
CA LYS A 147 -5.64 0.68 -13.31
C LYS A 147 -6.27 0.61 -11.92
N TYR A 148 -6.42 -0.59 -11.39
CA TYR A 148 -6.83 -0.81 -10.01
C TYR A 148 -5.60 -1.14 -9.16
N ILE A 149 -4.98 -0.09 -8.60
CA ILE A 149 -3.81 -0.21 -7.72
C ILE A 149 -4.12 0.57 -6.45
N VAL A 150 -4.04 -0.10 -5.31
CA VAL A 150 -4.27 0.47 -3.98
C VAL A 150 -3.17 0.01 -3.05
N GLY A 151 -2.65 0.90 -2.24
CA GLY A 151 -1.69 0.62 -1.18
C GLY A 151 -2.16 1.18 0.16
N VAL A 152 -2.03 0.41 1.23
CA VAL A 152 -2.30 0.83 2.61
C VAL A 152 -1.13 0.49 3.52
N GLN A 153 -0.82 1.37 4.49
CA GLN A 153 0.32 1.18 5.38
C GLN A 153 -0.02 0.25 6.54
N PHE A 154 -1.26 0.28 7.01
CA PHE A 154 -1.76 -0.63 8.05
C PHE A 154 -1.96 -2.06 7.52
N HIS A 155 -2.25 -3.00 8.42
CA HIS A 155 -2.40 -4.42 8.13
C HIS A 155 -3.88 -4.85 8.13
N PRO A 156 -4.63 -4.67 7.02
CA PRO A 156 -6.04 -5.06 6.93
C PRO A 156 -6.25 -6.57 7.00
N GLU A 157 -5.22 -7.39 6.77
CA GLU A 157 -5.30 -8.86 6.79
C GLU A 157 -5.63 -9.44 8.18
N VAL A 158 -5.35 -8.68 9.24
CA VAL A 158 -5.70 -9.08 10.62
C VAL A 158 -6.93 -8.35 11.15
N LEU A 159 -7.53 -7.45 10.37
CA LEU A 159 -8.69 -6.64 10.74
C LEU A 159 -9.92 -7.04 9.93
N LEU A 160 -10.74 -7.93 10.46
CA LEU A 160 -11.92 -8.48 9.75
C LEU A 160 -12.86 -7.40 9.18
N GLN A 161 -12.95 -6.26 9.85
CA GLN A 161 -13.76 -5.12 9.41
C GLN A 161 -13.30 -4.50 8.08
N TYR A 162 -12.06 -4.74 7.66
CA TYR A 162 -11.48 -4.24 6.41
C TYR A 162 -11.33 -5.31 5.31
N LYS A 163 -11.96 -6.48 5.48
CA LYS A 163 -11.98 -7.56 4.47
C LYS A 163 -12.46 -7.10 3.09
N VAL A 164 -13.28 -6.04 3.03
CA VAL A 164 -13.78 -5.45 1.78
C VAL A 164 -12.65 -5.01 0.83
N ILE A 165 -11.48 -4.66 1.35
CA ILE A 165 -10.29 -4.32 0.57
C ILE A 165 -9.86 -5.53 -0.28
N PHE A 166 -9.78 -6.72 0.33
CA PHE A 166 -9.44 -7.97 -0.37
C PHE A 166 -10.55 -8.44 -1.30
N GLU A 167 -11.80 -8.38 -0.85
CA GLU A 167 -12.96 -8.77 -1.67
C GLU A 167 -13.02 -7.98 -2.97
N LYS A 168 -12.75 -6.68 -2.90
CA LYS A 168 -12.74 -5.82 -4.08
C LYS A 168 -11.53 -6.09 -4.98
N PHE A 169 -10.34 -6.27 -4.39
CA PHE A 169 -9.14 -6.64 -5.12
C PHE A 169 -9.36 -7.94 -5.90
N ILE A 170 -9.83 -9.01 -5.24
CA ILE A 170 -10.12 -10.32 -5.87
C ILE A 170 -11.13 -10.18 -7.02
N LYS A 171 -12.17 -9.35 -6.85
CA LYS A 171 -13.14 -9.08 -7.92
C LYS A 171 -12.51 -8.38 -9.14
N ARG A 172 -11.38 -7.73 -8.98
CA ARG A 172 -10.65 -7.07 -10.07
C ARG A 172 -9.66 -7.99 -10.76
N CYS A 173 -9.30 -9.11 -10.13
CA CYS A 173 -8.40 -10.14 -10.66
C CYS A 173 -9.07 -11.08 -11.68
N LYS A 174 -10.21 -10.71 -12.27
CA LYS A 174 -10.98 -11.57 -13.21
C LYS A 174 -11.06 -10.94 -14.58
#